data_b35eb7b9441af150885d5d172f2ba64a
#
_entry.id   b35eb7b9441af150885d5d172f2ba64a
#
_cell.length_a   1.000
_cell.length_b   1.000
_cell.length_c   1.000
_cell.angle_alpha   90.00
_cell.angle_beta   90.00
_cell.angle_gamma   90.00
#
_symmetry.space_group_name_H-M   'P 1'
#
loop_
_entity.id
_entity.type
_entity.pdbx_description
1 polymer ?
#
loop_
_entity_poly.entity_id
_entity_poly.type
_entity_poly.pdbx_seq_one_letter_code
_entity_poly.pdbx_strand_id
1 'polypeptide(L)'
;MKKFIESHQRALAIAAIGFAISFGFLVGKPEPELKSDFVQKIPTIETLEANPSSLALSVKTQGTIEPRLKIDISSQVSGLVIGTSKEFFPGSYFRKNETLVFIEQADYEYAIAKAESQLAAARQRVAEEKGRALQAKRQWQQLGSSQANSLFLREPQLAAAVASEHAATLELEAANRNLNRTKISAPFNGRILDKFVDIGQFVGPGARLAQVHSIDVVLVRLPLTDRQIALLDLPLRMEDSIRLEIGEQDALDVELSALFGGQIWTWRGKIVRTEAQIDVNSRLLYAVAEIENPFTSQKENERPPLVPGMFVSAKIMTKKFDGVTVAPRSVLTSNSTIPIINNDNRFTYLPVTVLKSDKENVWILGLKSGTKIVTGDSGTLKAGQEVLNQNSNQFAKRSDLE
;
A
#
# COMPACT_ATOMS: atom_id res chain seq x y z
N MET A 1 55.23 -92.25 61.06
CA MET A 1 55.11 -90.83 61.47
C MET A 1 55.87 -89.83 60.55
N LYS A 2 57.00 -90.19 59.91
CA LYS A 2 57.76 -89.24 59.04
C LYS A 2 57.07 -88.79 57.76
N LYS A 3 56.22 -89.62 57.07
CA LYS A 3 55.52 -89.23 55.85
C LYS A 3 54.37 -88.24 56.02
N PHE A 4 53.81 -88.13 57.19
CA PHE A 4 52.71 -87.22 57.46
C PHE A 4 53.17 -85.77 57.70
N ILE A 5 54.37 -85.59 58.19
CA ILE A 5 54.94 -84.26 58.48
C ILE A 5 55.40 -83.56 57.17
N GLU A 6 56.00 -84.35 56.22
CA GLU A 6 56.44 -83.80 54.90
C GLU A 6 55.30 -83.26 54.00
N SER A 7 54.11 -83.89 54.05
CA SER A 7 52.95 -83.43 53.24
C SER A 7 52.39 -82.10 53.74
N HIS A 8 52.42 -81.90 55.07
CA HIS A 8 51.93 -80.59 55.63
C HIS A 8 52.92 -79.45 55.45
N GLN A 9 54.23 -79.77 55.46
CA GLN A 9 55.22 -78.77 55.12
C GLN A 9 55.16 -78.28 53.67
N ARG A 10 54.87 -79.16 52.70
CA ARG A 10 54.65 -78.79 51.30
C ARG A 10 53.38 -78.00 51.10
N ALA A 11 52.32 -78.36 51.78
CA ALA A 11 51.05 -77.60 51.71
C ALA A 11 51.20 -76.18 52.35
N LEU A 12 51.94 -76.04 53.42
CA LEU A 12 52.23 -74.73 54.04
C LEU A 12 53.15 -73.89 53.14
N ALA A 13 54.11 -74.51 52.49
CA ALA A 13 55.01 -73.78 51.54
C ALA A 13 54.21 -73.25 50.33
N ILE A 14 53.26 -74.06 49.73
CA ILE A 14 52.41 -73.62 48.63
C ILE A 14 51.46 -72.53 49.11
N ALA A 15 50.90 -72.64 50.31
CA ALA A 15 50.02 -71.57 50.84
C ALA A 15 50.81 -70.28 51.13
N ALA A 16 52.05 -70.37 51.62
CA ALA A 16 52.92 -69.17 51.77
C ALA A 16 53.31 -68.51 50.47
N ILE A 17 53.58 -69.31 49.43
CA ILE A 17 53.88 -68.78 48.07
C ILE A 17 52.60 -68.12 47.45
N GLY A 18 51.44 -68.77 47.63
CA GLY A 18 50.20 -68.23 47.17
C GLY A 18 49.85 -66.90 47.85
N PHE A 19 50.10 -66.80 49.15
CA PHE A 19 49.89 -65.55 49.91
C PHE A 19 50.92 -64.47 49.55
N ALA A 20 52.19 -64.83 49.32
CA ALA A 20 53.18 -63.86 48.84
C ALA A 20 52.88 -63.31 47.46
N ILE A 21 52.37 -64.18 46.54
CA ILE A 21 51.95 -63.73 45.22
C ILE A 21 50.70 -62.83 45.30
N SER A 22 49.73 -63.22 46.15
CA SER A 22 48.50 -62.40 46.32
C SER A 22 48.83 -61.08 47.01
N PHE A 23 49.75 -61.06 47.98
CA PHE A 23 50.19 -59.82 48.60
C PHE A 23 51.01 -58.94 47.68
N GLY A 24 51.84 -59.51 46.79
CA GLY A 24 52.55 -58.79 45.73
C GLY A 24 51.59 -58.12 44.77
N PHE A 25 50.45 -58.77 44.45
CA PHE A 25 49.41 -58.16 43.54
C PHE A 25 48.60 -57.07 44.28
N LEU A 26 48.48 -57.13 45.63
CA LEU A 26 47.78 -56.08 46.39
C LEU A 26 48.65 -54.81 46.59
N VAL A 27 49.93 -55.00 46.80
CA VAL A 27 50.90 -53.90 47.11
C VAL A 27 51.52 -53.31 45.79
N GLY A 28 51.52 -54.11 44.73
CA GLY A 28 52.12 -53.72 43.45
C GLY A 28 51.14 -53.10 42.39
N LYS A 29 49.95 -52.66 42.86
CA LYS A 29 49.13 -51.85 41.95
C LYS A 29 49.79 -50.48 41.73
N PRO A 30 50.27 -50.16 40.52
CA PRO A 30 50.71 -48.80 40.28
C PRO A 30 49.49 -47.88 40.44
N GLU A 31 49.59 -46.87 41.30
CA GLU A 31 48.59 -45.79 41.34
C GLU A 31 48.40 -45.30 39.91
N PRO A 32 47.16 -45.24 39.42
CA PRO A 32 46.90 -44.64 38.13
C PRO A 32 47.36 -43.18 38.23
N GLU A 33 48.42 -42.81 37.50
CA GLU A 33 48.73 -41.41 37.26
C GLU A 33 47.48 -40.78 36.62
N LEU A 34 46.73 -40.03 37.42
CA LEU A 34 45.72 -39.12 36.95
C LEU A 34 46.49 -38.08 36.09
N LYS A 35 46.63 -38.38 34.79
CA LYS A 35 47.00 -37.35 33.82
C LYS A 35 45.89 -36.32 33.83
N SER A 36 45.93 -35.41 34.79
CA SER A 36 45.14 -34.18 34.80
C SER A 36 45.79 -33.14 33.85
N ASP A 37 45.92 -33.49 32.61
CA ASP A 37 46.07 -32.50 31.55
C ASP A 37 44.90 -32.58 30.60
N PHE A 38 43.70 -32.35 31.15
CA PHE A 38 42.67 -31.73 30.32
C PHE A 38 43.11 -30.29 30.09
N VAL A 39 44.07 -30.07 29.18
CA VAL A 39 44.20 -28.81 28.53
C VAL A 39 42.85 -28.60 27.79
N GLN A 40 42.00 -27.85 28.43
CA GLN A 40 40.70 -27.48 27.84
C GLN A 40 41.08 -26.73 26.55
N LYS A 41 41.02 -27.44 25.40
CA LYS A 41 41.35 -26.89 24.13
C LYS A 41 40.29 -25.79 23.90
N ILE A 42 40.68 -24.53 24.12
CA ILE A 42 39.80 -23.39 23.93
C ILE A 42 39.35 -23.41 22.47
N PRO A 43 38.06 -23.56 22.19
CA PRO A 43 37.58 -23.66 20.81
C PRO A 43 37.83 -22.34 20.12
N THR A 44 38.36 -22.42 18.89
CA THR A 44 38.55 -21.26 17.99
C THR A 44 37.30 -21.10 17.15
N ILE A 45 36.76 -19.91 17.09
CA ILE A 45 35.47 -19.63 16.43
C ILE A 45 35.63 -18.48 15.44
N GLU A 46 34.96 -18.62 14.30
CA GLU A 46 34.83 -17.55 13.32
C GLU A 46 33.85 -16.48 13.79
N THR A 47 34.25 -15.21 13.67
CA THR A 47 33.40 -14.08 14.05
C THR A 47 33.31 -13.04 12.95
N LEU A 48 32.18 -12.36 12.93
CA LEU A 48 31.90 -11.17 12.12
C LEU A 48 31.80 -9.97 13.07
N GLU A 49 32.49 -8.88 12.78
CA GLU A 49 32.34 -7.64 13.56
C GLU A 49 31.11 -6.88 13.12
N ALA A 50 30.29 -6.49 14.08
CA ALA A 50 29.12 -5.66 13.82
C ALA A 50 29.55 -4.24 13.41
N ASN A 51 29.12 -3.82 12.23
CA ASN A 51 29.30 -2.46 11.70
C ASN A 51 27.94 -1.82 11.51
N PRO A 52 27.37 -1.17 12.55
CA PRO A 52 26.09 -0.50 12.45
C PRO A 52 26.16 0.64 11.45
N SER A 53 25.22 0.67 10.51
CA SER A 53 25.12 1.71 9.48
C SER A 53 23.69 2.21 9.37
N SER A 54 23.51 3.39 8.74
CA SER A 54 22.19 3.92 8.39
C SER A 54 21.75 3.32 7.06
N LEU A 55 20.71 2.48 7.08
CA LEU A 55 20.28 1.71 5.91
C LEU A 55 18.77 1.87 5.67
N ALA A 56 18.41 2.15 4.42
CA ALA A 56 17.02 2.03 3.96
C ALA A 56 16.74 0.57 3.59
N LEU A 57 15.66 0.03 4.13
CA LEU A 57 15.20 -1.32 3.80
C LEU A 57 14.16 -1.23 2.68
N SER A 58 13.86 -2.36 2.07
CA SER A 58 12.77 -2.46 1.10
C SER A 58 11.80 -3.55 1.49
N VAL A 59 10.51 -3.24 1.34
CA VAL A 59 9.41 -4.20 1.49
C VAL A 59 8.96 -4.62 0.10
N LYS A 60 8.94 -5.92 -0.17
CA LYS A 60 8.45 -6.48 -1.43
C LYS A 60 7.02 -6.98 -1.25
N THR A 61 6.13 -6.59 -2.16
CA THR A 61 4.74 -7.04 -2.25
C THR A 61 4.32 -7.12 -3.71
N GLN A 62 3.07 -7.47 -3.96
CA GLN A 62 2.53 -7.59 -5.32
C GLN A 62 1.11 -7.02 -5.33
N GLY A 63 0.68 -6.50 -6.47
CA GLY A 63 -0.66 -5.95 -6.60
C GLY A 63 -1.15 -5.94 -8.03
N THR A 64 -2.42 -5.58 -8.20
CA THR A 64 -3.05 -5.42 -9.51
C THR A 64 -3.26 -3.94 -9.78
N ILE A 65 -3.03 -3.54 -11.02
CA ILE A 65 -3.30 -2.18 -11.49
C ILE A 65 -4.80 -1.98 -11.62
N GLU A 66 -5.32 -0.92 -11.01
CA GLU A 66 -6.71 -0.49 -11.10
C GLU A 66 -6.78 0.96 -11.60
N PRO A 67 -7.78 1.33 -12.39
CA PRO A 67 -7.96 2.72 -12.76
C PRO A 67 -8.45 3.52 -11.55
N ARG A 68 -8.07 4.80 -11.45
CA ARG A 68 -8.57 5.67 -10.37
C ARG A 68 -10.09 5.84 -10.41
N LEU A 69 -10.66 5.97 -11.61
CA LEU A 69 -12.09 6.09 -11.83
C LEU A 69 -12.54 5.03 -12.84
N LYS A 70 -13.58 4.29 -12.48
CA LYS A 70 -14.30 3.37 -13.36
C LYS A 70 -15.77 3.61 -13.16
N ILE A 71 -16.47 4.09 -14.19
CA ILE A 71 -17.88 4.47 -14.11
C ILE A 71 -18.66 3.95 -15.32
N ASP A 72 -19.96 3.84 -15.13
CA ASP A 72 -20.92 3.65 -16.21
C ASP A 72 -21.48 5.02 -16.62
N ILE A 73 -21.31 5.38 -17.88
CA ILE A 73 -21.99 6.53 -18.47
C ILE A 73 -23.44 6.12 -18.75
N SER A 74 -24.40 6.86 -18.20
CA SER A 74 -25.82 6.61 -18.37
C SER A 74 -26.56 7.82 -18.93
N SER A 75 -27.67 7.57 -19.66
CA SER A 75 -28.55 8.64 -20.11
C SER A 75 -29.29 9.25 -18.94
N GLN A 76 -29.47 10.58 -18.96
CA GLN A 76 -30.33 11.32 -18.03
C GLN A 76 -31.68 11.70 -18.64
N VAL A 77 -31.85 11.47 -19.94
CA VAL A 77 -33.03 11.83 -20.73
C VAL A 77 -33.44 10.66 -21.62
N SER A 78 -34.69 10.66 -22.11
CA SER A 78 -35.18 9.65 -23.04
C SER A 78 -35.06 10.13 -24.48
N GLY A 79 -34.92 9.19 -25.41
CA GLY A 79 -34.94 9.48 -26.84
C GLY A 79 -34.23 8.44 -27.68
N LEU A 80 -34.27 8.62 -29.01
CA LEU A 80 -33.56 7.78 -29.95
C LEU A 80 -32.09 8.20 -30.03
N VAL A 81 -31.17 7.26 -30.06
CA VAL A 81 -29.77 7.54 -30.34
C VAL A 81 -29.62 7.80 -31.85
N ILE A 82 -29.34 9.02 -32.20
CA ILE A 82 -29.20 9.47 -33.61
C ILE A 82 -27.74 9.42 -34.11
N GLY A 83 -26.79 9.36 -33.19
CA GLY A 83 -25.37 9.31 -33.54
C GLY A 83 -24.47 8.99 -32.35
N THR A 84 -23.26 8.55 -32.68
CA THR A 84 -22.19 8.34 -31.72
C THR A 84 -20.88 8.95 -32.23
N SER A 85 -19.94 9.28 -31.33
CA SER A 85 -18.58 9.66 -31.73
C SER A 85 -17.96 8.57 -32.60
N LYS A 86 -17.07 8.94 -33.52
CA LYS A 86 -16.29 7.98 -34.33
C LYS A 86 -15.47 7.04 -33.47
N GLU A 87 -15.12 7.45 -32.28
CA GLU A 87 -14.29 6.72 -31.32
C GLU A 87 -15.13 6.02 -30.25
N PHE A 88 -16.47 5.91 -30.44
CA PHE A 88 -17.36 5.25 -29.49
C PHE A 88 -17.40 3.72 -29.72
N PHE A 89 -16.26 3.06 -29.45
CA PHE A 89 -16.12 1.59 -29.46
C PHE A 89 -15.16 1.11 -28.37
N PRO A 90 -15.28 -0.14 -27.92
CA PRO A 90 -14.41 -0.69 -26.89
C PRO A 90 -12.92 -0.56 -27.22
N GLY A 91 -12.14 -0.06 -26.26
CA GLY A 91 -10.72 0.16 -26.42
C GLY A 91 -10.31 1.56 -26.92
N SER A 92 -11.24 2.39 -27.39
CA SER A 92 -10.94 3.75 -27.86
C SER A 92 -10.69 4.73 -26.72
N TYR A 93 -9.89 5.75 -27.03
CA TYR A 93 -9.64 6.88 -26.14
C TYR A 93 -10.61 8.01 -26.42
N PHE A 94 -10.97 8.76 -25.37
CA PHE A 94 -11.77 9.97 -25.45
C PHE A 94 -11.21 11.04 -24.52
N ARG A 95 -11.52 12.30 -24.83
CA ARG A 95 -11.12 13.46 -24.04
C ARG A 95 -12.26 13.94 -23.15
N LYS A 96 -11.92 14.61 -22.06
CA LYS A 96 -12.90 15.31 -21.23
C LYS A 96 -13.74 16.27 -22.05
N ASN A 97 -15.05 16.29 -21.80
CA ASN A 97 -16.08 17.07 -22.51
C ASN A 97 -16.31 16.67 -23.98
N GLU A 98 -15.68 15.61 -24.48
CA GLU A 98 -15.99 15.05 -25.79
C GLU A 98 -17.37 14.40 -25.77
N THR A 99 -18.22 14.72 -26.78
CA THR A 99 -19.54 14.12 -26.89
C THR A 99 -19.43 12.72 -27.46
N LEU A 100 -19.85 11.73 -26.70
CA LEU A 100 -19.78 10.31 -27.07
C LEU A 100 -21.04 9.81 -27.75
N VAL A 101 -22.22 10.28 -27.28
CA VAL A 101 -23.53 9.83 -27.79
C VAL A 101 -24.45 11.03 -27.98
N PHE A 102 -25.20 11.02 -29.07
CA PHE A 102 -26.19 12.04 -29.41
C PHE A 102 -27.60 11.41 -29.37
N ILE A 103 -28.45 11.98 -28.55
CA ILE A 103 -29.89 11.63 -28.44
C ILE A 103 -30.67 12.66 -29.24
N GLU A 104 -31.76 12.24 -29.86
CA GLU A 104 -32.67 13.09 -30.63
C GLU A 104 -33.12 14.32 -29.82
N GLN A 105 -33.05 15.50 -30.44
CA GLN A 105 -33.20 16.79 -29.77
C GLN A 105 -34.56 17.45 -30.01
N ALA A 106 -35.32 17.01 -31.02
CA ALA A 106 -36.50 17.69 -31.50
C ALA A 106 -37.54 18.01 -30.40
N ASP A 107 -37.83 17.03 -29.52
CA ASP A 107 -38.81 17.22 -28.45
C ASP A 107 -38.30 18.19 -27.36
N TYR A 108 -36.97 18.23 -27.15
CA TYR A 108 -36.35 19.15 -26.19
C TYR A 108 -36.26 20.56 -26.69
N GLU A 109 -36.03 20.78 -28.02
CA GLU A 109 -36.11 22.10 -28.68
C GLU A 109 -37.52 22.64 -28.64
N TYR A 110 -38.54 21.78 -28.87
CA TYR A 110 -39.92 22.17 -28.71
C TYR A 110 -40.25 22.58 -27.25
N ALA A 111 -39.76 21.86 -26.26
CA ALA A 111 -39.94 22.20 -24.87
C ALA A 111 -39.33 23.56 -24.50
N ILE A 112 -38.17 23.90 -25.06
CA ILE A 112 -37.54 25.23 -24.92
C ILE A 112 -38.44 26.32 -25.51
N ALA A 113 -38.86 26.18 -26.77
CA ALA A 113 -39.74 27.16 -27.41
C ALA A 113 -41.03 27.41 -26.63
N LYS A 114 -41.60 26.34 -26.06
CA LYS A 114 -42.80 26.43 -25.17
C LYS A 114 -42.48 27.23 -23.92
N ALA A 115 -41.36 26.93 -23.23
CA ALA A 115 -40.97 27.61 -21.99
C ALA A 115 -40.64 29.09 -22.25
N GLU A 116 -40.00 29.41 -23.36
CA GLU A 116 -39.74 30.81 -23.80
C GLU A 116 -41.03 31.60 -23.98
N SER A 117 -42.06 31.00 -24.62
CA SER A 117 -43.37 31.61 -24.75
C SER A 117 -44.05 31.89 -23.43
N GLN A 118 -43.94 30.93 -22.49
CA GLN A 118 -44.47 31.09 -21.11
C GLN A 118 -43.78 32.20 -20.35
N LEU A 119 -42.44 32.30 -20.47
CA LEU A 119 -41.64 33.37 -19.85
C LEU A 119 -42.01 34.73 -20.44
N ALA A 120 -42.20 34.83 -21.77
CA ALA A 120 -42.64 36.08 -22.40
C ALA A 120 -43.97 36.55 -21.88
N ALA A 121 -44.98 35.63 -21.72
CA ALA A 121 -46.28 35.96 -21.19
C ALA A 121 -46.23 36.35 -19.69
N ALA A 122 -45.36 35.70 -18.89
CA ALA A 122 -45.12 36.09 -17.48
C ALA A 122 -44.50 37.48 -17.35
N ARG A 123 -43.51 37.81 -18.17
CA ARG A 123 -42.89 39.14 -18.25
C ARG A 123 -43.87 40.23 -18.63
N GLN A 124 -44.78 39.96 -19.58
CA GLN A 124 -45.83 40.87 -19.93
C GLN A 124 -46.74 41.16 -18.70
N ARG A 125 -47.15 40.14 -17.97
CA ARG A 125 -47.98 40.30 -16.75
C ARG A 125 -47.28 41.15 -15.70
N VAL A 126 -45.99 40.94 -15.47
CA VAL A 126 -45.19 41.78 -14.54
C VAL A 126 -45.18 43.22 -14.97
N ALA A 127 -44.99 43.49 -16.27
CA ALA A 127 -44.99 44.85 -16.82
C ALA A 127 -46.38 45.53 -16.64
N GLU A 128 -47.46 44.80 -16.91
CA GLU A 128 -48.83 45.27 -16.68
C GLU A 128 -49.10 45.60 -15.20
N GLU A 129 -48.77 44.69 -14.27
CA GLU A 129 -49.01 44.92 -12.85
C GLU A 129 -48.10 46.01 -12.28
N LYS A 130 -46.86 46.19 -12.77
CA LYS A 130 -46.03 47.33 -12.45
C LYS A 130 -46.65 48.65 -12.89
N GLY A 131 -47.20 48.68 -14.12
CA GLY A 131 -47.92 49.86 -14.61
C GLY A 131 -49.14 50.22 -13.75
N ARG A 132 -49.97 49.21 -13.42
CA ARG A 132 -51.16 49.36 -12.58
C ARG A 132 -50.82 49.80 -11.12
N ALA A 133 -49.74 49.21 -10.54
CA ALA A 133 -49.28 49.60 -9.22
C ALA A 133 -48.72 51.04 -9.18
N LEU A 134 -48.02 51.49 -10.24
CA LEU A 134 -47.56 52.86 -10.38
C LEU A 134 -48.71 53.84 -10.49
N GLN A 135 -49.75 53.51 -11.27
CA GLN A 135 -50.97 54.30 -11.40
C GLN A 135 -51.69 54.39 -10.02
N ALA A 136 -51.88 53.29 -9.34
CA ALA A 136 -52.52 53.29 -8.00
C ALA A 136 -51.75 54.16 -6.98
N LYS A 137 -50.38 54.07 -7.02
CA LYS A 137 -49.54 54.92 -6.18
C LYS A 137 -49.68 56.40 -6.45
N ARG A 138 -49.75 56.81 -7.73
CA ARG A 138 -50.01 58.22 -8.12
C ARG A 138 -51.37 58.70 -7.71
N GLN A 139 -52.44 57.93 -7.89
CA GLN A 139 -53.80 58.27 -7.44
C GLN A 139 -53.85 58.44 -5.91
N TRP A 140 -53.21 57.55 -5.14
CA TRP A 140 -53.12 57.68 -3.69
C TRP A 140 -52.43 58.94 -3.21
N GLN A 141 -51.35 59.32 -3.87
CA GLN A 141 -50.61 60.59 -3.55
C GLN A 141 -51.45 61.81 -3.78
N GLN A 142 -52.37 61.79 -4.78
CA GLN A 142 -53.30 62.91 -5.05
C GLN A 142 -54.42 63.03 -4.01
N LEU A 143 -54.76 61.95 -3.27
CA LEU A 143 -55.80 61.94 -2.26
C LEU A 143 -55.34 62.45 -0.90
N GLY A 144 -54.04 62.75 -0.72
CA GLY A 144 -53.46 63.39 0.49
C GLY A 144 -53.49 62.55 1.75
N SER A 145 -53.67 61.23 1.67
CA SER A 145 -53.75 60.31 2.80
C SER A 145 -52.36 59.74 3.17
N SER A 146 -52.05 59.63 4.45
CA SER A 146 -50.70 59.31 4.95
C SER A 146 -50.36 57.82 4.95
N GLN A 147 -51.30 56.90 4.90
CA GLN A 147 -51.05 55.42 4.86
C GLN A 147 -51.88 54.73 3.79
N ALA A 148 -51.20 54.20 2.79
CA ALA A 148 -51.86 53.36 1.77
C ALA A 148 -51.93 51.91 2.23
N ASN A 149 -53.08 51.25 1.97
CA ASN A 149 -53.21 49.81 2.13
C ASN A 149 -52.43 49.13 0.99
N SER A 150 -51.58 48.13 1.32
CA SER A 150 -50.79 47.36 0.36
C SER A 150 -51.62 46.73 -0.76
N LEU A 151 -52.90 46.35 -0.45
CA LEU A 151 -53.81 45.83 -1.44
C LEU A 151 -54.25 46.91 -2.46
N PHE A 152 -54.44 48.14 -2.03
CA PHE A 152 -54.74 49.28 -2.93
C PHE A 152 -53.56 49.61 -3.83
N LEU A 153 -52.33 49.53 -3.29
CA LEU A 153 -51.08 49.71 -4.03
C LEU A 153 -50.72 48.48 -4.92
N ARG A 154 -51.53 47.47 -4.96
CA ARG A 154 -51.37 46.25 -5.77
C ARG A 154 -50.06 45.48 -5.48
N GLU A 155 -49.49 45.65 -4.30
CA GLU A 155 -48.25 45.00 -3.90
C GLU A 155 -48.32 43.45 -3.96
N PRO A 156 -49.41 42.82 -3.43
CA PRO A 156 -49.53 41.37 -3.52
C PRO A 156 -49.69 40.87 -4.95
N GLN A 157 -50.39 41.61 -5.83
CA GLN A 157 -50.59 41.24 -7.23
C GLN A 157 -49.27 41.35 -8.01
N LEU A 158 -48.48 42.41 -7.75
CA LEU A 158 -47.17 42.55 -8.34
C LEU A 158 -46.22 41.45 -7.87
N ALA A 159 -46.22 41.14 -6.56
CA ALA A 159 -45.42 40.07 -5.99
C ALA A 159 -45.80 38.70 -6.61
N ALA A 160 -47.08 38.43 -6.82
CA ALA A 160 -47.52 37.20 -7.47
C ALA A 160 -47.10 37.13 -8.93
N ALA A 161 -47.15 38.27 -9.69
CA ALA A 161 -46.68 38.31 -11.07
C ALA A 161 -45.17 38.09 -11.17
N VAL A 162 -44.37 38.68 -10.27
CA VAL A 162 -42.92 38.49 -10.21
C VAL A 162 -42.57 37.04 -9.85
N ALA A 163 -43.29 36.43 -8.91
CA ALA A 163 -43.11 35.00 -8.58
C ALA A 163 -43.41 34.08 -9.80
N SER A 164 -44.46 34.42 -10.58
CA SER A 164 -44.81 33.68 -11.80
C SER A 164 -43.72 33.83 -12.89
N GLU A 165 -43.14 35.02 -13.08
CA GLU A 165 -41.99 35.24 -13.98
C GLU A 165 -40.77 34.40 -13.55
N HIS A 166 -40.49 34.38 -12.24
CA HIS A 166 -39.38 33.59 -11.72
C HIS A 166 -39.62 32.07 -11.96
N ALA A 167 -40.81 31.58 -11.74
CA ALA A 167 -41.15 30.19 -12.02
C ALA A 167 -40.95 29.84 -13.53
N ALA A 168 -41.44 30.71 -14.43
CA ALA A 168 -41.26 30.50 -15.88
C ALA A 168 -39.79 30.57 -16.32
N THR A 169 -38.98 31.37 -15.64
CA THR A 169 -37.52 31.42 -15.88
C THR A 169 -36.85 30.09 -15.50
N LEU A 170 -37.22 29.51 -14.33
CA LEU A 170 -36.70 28.22 -13.90
C LEU A 170 -37.16 27.07 -14.81
N GLU A 171 -38.35 27.16 -15.36
CA GLU A 171 -38.87 26.18 -16.34
C GLU A 171 -38.07 26.21 -17.63
N LEU A 172 -37.75 27.40 -18.17
CA LEU A 172 -36.86 27.54 -19.31
C LEU A 172 -35.46 27.01 -19.05
N GLU A 173 -34.88 27.28 -17.88
CA GLU A 173 -33.60 26.72 -17.49
C GLU A 173 -33.63 25.19 -17.42
N ALA A 174 -34.72 24.60 -16.91
CA ALA A 174 -34.91 23.16 -16.86
C ALA A 174 -34.97 22.54 -18.26
N ALA A 175 -35.69 23.17 -19.20
CA ALA A 175 -35.76 22.76 -20.59
C ALA A 175 -34.36 22.80 -21.26
N ASN A 176 -33.60 23.87 -21.06
CA ASN A 176 -32.23 24.00 -21.56
C ASN A 176 -31.28 22.93 -20.97
N ARG A 177 -31.39 22.65 -19.68
CA ARG A 177 -30.60 21.55 -19.05
C ARG A 177 -30.94 20.20 -19.71
N ASN A 178 -32.18 19.93 -20.00
CA ASN A 178 -32.59 18.67 -20.63
C ASN A 178 -32.11 18.57 -22.08
N LEU A 179 -32.12 19.66 -22.84
CA LEU A 179 -31.50 19.68 -24.17
C LEU A 179 -29.99 19.43 -24.11
N ASN A 180 -29.28 20.04 -23.16
CA ASN A 180 -27.85 19.78 -22.98
C ASN A 180 -27.56 18.31 -22.63
N ARG A 181 -28.45 17.65 -21.89
CA ARG A 181 -28.38 16.24 -21.53
C ARG A 181 -28.59 15.28 -22.69
N THR A 182 -29.07 15.74 -23.84
CA THR A 182 -29.15 14.93 -25.06
C THR A 182 -27.76 14.67 -25.68
N LYS A 183 -26.78 15.52 -25.36
CA LYS A 183 -25.38 15.35 -25.76
C LYS A 183 -24.63 14.74 -24.58
N ILE A 184 -24.42 13.43 -24.63
CA ILE A 184 -23.72 12.71 -23.56
C ILE A 184 -22.23 12.90 -23.72
N SER A 185 -21.61 13.69 -22.84
CA SER A 185 -20.18 13.99 -22.88
C SER A 185 -19.40 13.27 -21.79
N ALA A 186 -18.12 13.03 -22.07
CA ALA A 186 -17.18 12.39 -21.16
C ALA A 186 -16.79 13.31 -20.00
N PRO A 187 -16.85 12.85 -18.74
CA PRO A 187 -16.53 13.68 -17.57
C PRO A 187 -15.02 13.85 -17.31
N PHE A 188 -14.18 13.00 -17.89
CA PHE A 188 -12.70 12.99 -17.75
C PHE A 188 -12.05 12.42 -19.02
N ASN A 189 -10.72 12.47 -19.11
CA ASN A 189 -9.96 11.76 -20.14
C ASN A 189 -9.92 10.27 -19.84
N GLY A 190 -10.29 9.45 -20.80
CA GLY A 190 -10.45 8.04 -20.50
C GLY A 190 -10.43 7.14 -21.71
N ARG A 191 -10.74 5.88 -21.42
CA ARG A 191 -10.87 4.81 -22.39
C ARG A 191 -12.19 4.07 -22.21
N ILE A 192 -12.82 3.68 -23.32
CA ILE A 192 -14.06 2.88 -23.31
C ILE A 192 -13.68 1.42 -23.05
N LEU A 193 -14.32 0.82 -22.04
CA LEU A 193 -14.23 -0.61 -21.76
C LEU A 193 -15.27 -1.37 -22.57
N ASP A 194 -16.54 -0.99 -22.37
CA ASP A 194 -17.68 -1.65 -23.00
C ASP A 194 -18.68 -0.63 -23.51
N LYS A 195 -19.34 -0.95 -24.62
CA LYS A 195 -20.41 -0.20 -25.23
C LYS A 195 -21.71 -0.98 -25.10
N PHE A 196 -22.80 -0.32 -24.63
CA PHE A 196 -24.09 -0.95 -24.39
C PHE A 196 -25.22 -0.42 -25.30
N VAL A 197 -24.95 0.56 -26.17
CA VAL A 197 -25.94 1.19 -27.01
C VAL A 197 -25.40 1.43 -28.41
N ASP A 198 -26.29 1.35 -29.42
CA ASP A 198 -26.01 1.64 -30.82
C ASP A 198 -26.95 2.68 -31.40
N ILE A 199 -26.58 3.23 -32.59
CA ILE A 199 -27.40 4.17 -33.33
C ILE A 199 -28.73 3.49 -33.70
N GLY A 200 -29.85 4.22 -33.56
CA GLY A 200 -31.19 3.70 -33.80
C GLY A 200 -31.83 3.02 -32.56
N GLN A 201 -31.12 2.93 -31.47
CA GLN A 201 -31.67 2.36 -30.23
C GLN A 201 -32.34 3.43 -29.38
N PHE A 202 -33.49 3.15 -28.80
CA PHE A 202 -34.17 4.02 -27.86
C PHE A 202 -33.60 3.83 -26.45
N VAL A 203 -33.27 4.93 -25.75
CA VAL A 203 -32.76 4.94 -24.37
C VAL A 203 -33.65 5.77 -23.46
N GLY A 204 -33.71 5.41 -22.18
CA GLY A 204 -34.41 6.16 -21.15
C GLY A 204 -33.48 6.62 -20.04
N PRO A 205 -33.96 7.43 -19.06
CA PRO A 205 -33.17 7.85 -17.92
C PRO A 205 -32.65 6.64 -17.13
N GLY A 206 -31.35 6.61 -16.83
CA GLY A 206 -30.66 5.50 -16.16
C GLY A 206 -30.16 4.39 -17.10
N ALA A 207 -30.50 4.42 -18.41
CA ALA A 207 -29.96 3.45 -19.37
C ALA A 207 -28.43 3.57 -19.46
N ARG A 208 -27.71 2.44 -19.28
CA ARG A 208 -26.25 2.38 -19.42
C ARG A 208 -25.88 2.51 -20.91
N LEU A 209 -24.98 3.43 -21.22
CA LEU A 209 -24.51 3.68 -22.57
C LEU A 209 -23.14 3.10 -22.83
N ALA A 210 -22.23 3.30 -21.89
CA ALA A 210 -20.85 2.77 -21.95
C ALA A 210 -20.29 2.60 -20.54
N GLN A 211 -19.35 1.66 -20.38
CA GLN A 211 -18.46 1.60 -19.23
C GLN A 211 -17.11 2.20 -19.61
N VAL A 212 -16.62 3.12 -18.78
CA VAL A 212 -15.38 3.85 -19.07
C VAL A 212 -14.46 3.90 -17.84
N HIS A 213 -13.18 4.09 -18.08
CA HIS A 213 -12.20 4.33 -17.02
C HIS A 213 -11.26 5.48 -17.35
N SER A 214 -10.73 6.14 -16.31
CA SER A 214 -9.72 7.21 -16.44
C SER A 214 -8.36 6.65 -16.86
N ILE A 215 -7.56 7.49 -17.54
CA ILE A 215 -6.20 7.18 -18.00
C ILE A 215 -5.13 8.07 -17.37
N ASP A 216 -5.51 9.12 -16.65
CA ASP A 216 -4.56 10.10 -16.09
C ASP A 216 -3.74 9.51 -14.93
N VAL A 217 -4.37 8.64 -14.15
CA VAL A 217 -3.80 8.04 -12.94
C VAL A 217 -4.27 6.60 -12.79
N VAL A 218 -3.35 5.73 -12.40
CA VAL A 218 -3.68 4.37 -11.97
C VAL A 218 -3.28 4.15 -10.53
N LEU A 219 -4.00 3.24 -9.87
CA LEU A 219 -3.80 2.84 -8.50
C LEU A 219 -3.30 1.40 -8.46
N VAL A 220 -2.52 1.09 -7.45
CA VAL A 220 -2.11 -0.29 -7.14
C VAL A 220 -2.43 -0.58 -5.68
N ARG A 221 -3.24 -1.59 -5.43
CA ARG A 221 -3.51 -2.08 -4.09
C ARG A 221 -2.44 -3.07 -3.69
N LEU A 222 -1.68 -2.73 -2.66
CA LEU A 222 -0.51 -3.46 -2.18
C LEU A 222 -0.81 -4.09 -0.81
N PRO A 223 -1.04 -5.41 -0.74
CA PRO A 223 -1.26 -6.10 0.52
C PRO A 223 0.02 -6.12 1.35
N LEU A 224 -0.09 -5.75 2.62
CA LEU A 224 1.00 -5.70 3.58
C LEU A 224 0.67 -6.53 4.82
N THR A 225 1.62 -7.33 5.24
CA THR A 225 1.53 -8.07 6.52
C THR A 225 1.87 -7.14 7.70
N ASP A 226 1.46 -7.51 8.89
CA ASP A 226 1.73 -6.76 10.13
C ASP A 226 3.24 -6.46 10.32
N ARG A 227 4.11 -7.42 10.04
CA ARG A 227 5.57 -7.22 10.09
C ARG A 227 6.07 -6.20 9.05
N GLN A 228 5.47 -6.16 7.88
CA GLN A 228 5.83 -5.19 6.83
C GLN A 228 5.34 -3.79 7.18
N ILE A 229 4.16 -3.68 7.80
CA ILE A 229 3.61 -2.42 8.29
C ILE A 229 4.54 -1.79 9.33
N ALA A 230 5.07 -2.59 10.25
CA ALA A 230 5.99 -2.11 11.29
C ALA A 230 7.31 -1.52 10.73
N LEU A 231 7.68 -1.84 9.49
CA LEU A 231 8.87 -1.30 8.82
C LEU A 231 8.59 -0.02 8.02
N LEU A 232 7.31 0.24 7.73
CA LEU A 232 6.89 1.33 6.87
C LEU A 232 6.23 2.42 7.72
N ASP A 233 6.61 3.66 7.48
CA ASP A 233 5.94 4.82 8.08
C ASP A 233 4.70 5.17 7.22
N LEU A 234 3.66 4.35 7.38
CA LEU A 234 2.45 4.47 6.58
C LEU A 234 1.52 5.54 7.16
N PRO A 235 0.76 6.27 6.33
CA PRO A 235 -0.26 7.23 6.76
C PRO A 235 -1.48 6.47 7.31
N LEU A 236 -1.39 6.03 8.57
CA LEU A 236 -2.46 5.26 9.22
C LEU A 236 -3.50 6.17 9.90
N ARG A 237 -3.18 7.43 10.18
CA ARG A 237 -4.05 8.40 10.81
C ARG A 237 -4.55 9.42 9.80
N MET A 238 -5.71 10.01 10.07
CA MET A 238 -6.28 11.07 9.24
C MET A 238 -5.32 12.26 9.11
N GLU A 239 -4.63 12.62 10.19
CA GLU A 239 -3.65 13.71 10.22
C GLU A 239 -2.46 13.45 9.29
N ASP A 240 -1.99 12.18 9.21
CA ASP A 240 -0.89 11.78 8.32
C ASP A 240 -1.31 11.91 6.86
N SER A 241 -2.55 11.52 6.53
CA SER A 241 -3.11 11.65 5.19
C SER A 241 -3.24 13.11 4.76
N ILE A 242 -3.70 13.99 5.67
CA ILE A 242 -3.78 15.43 5.43
C ILE A 242 -2.39 16.03 5.21
N ARG A 243 -1.39 15.63 5.99
CA ARG A 243 -0.01 16.08 5.82
C ARG A 243 0.59 15.67 4.48
N LEU A 244 0.27 14.47 3.98
CA LEU A 244 0.65 14.06 2.63
C LEU A 244 0.00 14.94 1.55
N GLU A 245 -1.29 15.25 1.68
CA GLU A 245 -2.02 16.10 0.73
C GLU A 245 -1.47 17.53 0.66
N ILE A 246 -1.06 18.09 1.79
CA ILE A 246 -0.47 19.46 1.85
C ILE A 246 1.04 19.47 1.62
N GLY A 247 1.67 18.32 1.39
CA GLY A 247 3.10 18.20 1.12
C GLY A 247 4.02 18.36 2.32
N GLU A 248 3.50 18.34 3.54
CA GLU A 248 4.29 18.42 4.79
C GLU A 248 5.04 17.11 5.12
N GLN A 249 4.63 16.00 4.54
CA GLN A 249 5.25 14.68 4.72
C GLN A 249 5.59 14.07 3.37
N ASP A 250 6.79 13.52 3.25
CA ASP A 250 7.19 12.81 2.05
C ASP A 250 6.44 11.47 1.93
N ALA A 251 5.75 11.29 0.82
CA ALA A 251 5.13 10.02 0.48
C ALA A 251 6.20 8.95 0.25
N LEU A 252 5.93 7.69 0.66
CA LEU A 252 6.84 6.58 0.44
C LEU A 252 6.93 6.25 -1.05
N ASP A 253 8.16 6.21 -1.57
CA ASP A 253 8.42 5.83 -2.95
C ASP A 253 8.21 4.32 -3.16
N VAL A 254 7.56 3.98 -4.26
CA VAL A 254 7.30 2.61 -4.69
C VAL A 254 7.85 2.42 -6.09
N GLU A 255 8.70 1.42 -6.26
CA GLU A 255 9.14 0.93 -7.55
C GLU A 255 8.28 -0.27 -7.92
N LEU A 256 7.56 -0.15 -9.04
CA LEU A 256 6.73 -1.22 -9.60
C LEU A 256 7.48 -1.89 -10.75
N SER A 257 7.38 -3.19 -10.84
CA SER A 257 7.95 -3.96 -11.95
C SER A 257 6.96 -4.99 -12.48
N ALA A 258 6.91 -5.13 -13.80
CA ALA A 258 6.10 -6.15 -14.47
C ALA A 258 6.83 -6.71 -15.69
N LEU A 259 6.58 -7.99 -15.96
CA LEU A 259 7.02 -8.62 -17.19
C LEU A 259 5.99 -8.32 -18.29
N PHE A 260 6.41 -7.63 -19.33
CA PHE A 260 5.57 -7.33 -20.49
C PHE A 260 6.38 -7.45 -21.79
N GLY A 261 5.86 -8.19 -22.78
CA GLY A 261 6.57 -8.43 -24.03
C GLY A 261 7.92 -9.16 -23.89
N GLY A 262 8.10 -9.98 -22.83
CA GLY A 262 9.35 -10.71 -22.58
C GLY A 262 10.44 -9.88 -21.86
N GLN A 263 10.16 -8.63 -21.51
CA GLN A 263 11.09 -7.75 -20.80
C GLN A 263 10.48 -7.28 -19.48
N ILE A 264 11.33 -7.00 -18.49
CA ILE A 264 10.93 -6.43 -17.20
C ILE A 264 10.98 -4.91 -17.33
N TRP A 265 9.84 -4.29 -17.09
CA TRP A 265 9.69 -2.84 -17.08
C TRP A 265 9.46 -2.34 -15.68
N THR A 266 9.93 -1.11 -15.40
CA THR A 266 9.80 -0.49 -14.08
C THR A 266 9.08 0.85 -14.19
N TRP A 267 8.25 1.13 -13.18
CA TRP A 267 7.54 2.41 -13.02
C TRP A 267 7.73 2.90 -11.58
N ARG A 268 7.70 4.20 -11.40
CA ARG A 268 7.74 4.83 -10.08
C ARG A 268 6.36 5.33 -9.70
N GLY A 269 6.00 5.10 -8.47
CA GLY A 269 4.76 5.58 -7.85
C GLY A 269 5.01 5.99 -6.42
N LYS A 270 3.97 6.51 -5.77
CA LYS A 270 4.01 6.93 -4.36
C LYS A 270 2.85 6.32 -3.61
N ILE A 271 3.07 5.92 -2.35
CA ILE A 271 1.97 5.53 -1.47
C ILE A 271 1.28 6.80 -1.01
N VAL A 272 -0.02 6.91 -1.35
CA VAL A 272 -0.82 8.09 -1.03
C VAL A 272 -1.75 7.87 0.16
N ARG A 273 -2.13 6.62 0.45
CA ARG A 273 -3.02 6.27 1.56
C ARG A 273 -2.95 4.79 1.90
N THR A 274 -3.50 4.45 3.03
CA THR A 274 -3.86 3.07 3.41
C THR A 274 -5.37 2.90 3.37
N GLU A 275 -5.84 1.67 3.17
CA GLU A 275 -7.25 1.37 3.34
C GLU A 275 -7.62 1.40 4.83
N ALA A 276 -8.83 1.89 5.13
CA ALA A 276 -9.29 2.06 6.52
C ALA A 276 -9.62 0.74 7.22
N GLN A 277 -9.62 -0.36 6.49
CA GLN A 277 -10.05 -1.67 7.00
C GLN A 277 -9.01 -2.75 6.68
N ILE A 278 -8.73 -3.57 7.69
CA ILE A 278 -7.96 -4.80 7.50
C ILE A 278 -8.90 -5.87 6.92
N ASP A 279 -8.48 -6.53 5.87
CA ASP A 279 -9.23 -7.65 5.30
C ASP A 279 -9.32 -8.81 6.31
N VAL A 280 -10.53 -9.18 6.68
CA VAL A 280 -10.80 -10.13 7.78
C VAL A 280 -10.30 -11.54 7.45
N ASN A 281 -10.31 -11.90 6.15
CA ASN A 281 -9.95 -13.25 5.71
C ASN A 281 -8.43 -13.41 5.60
N SER A 282 -7.76 -12.43 5.00
CA SER A 282 -6.30 -12.46 4.78
C SER A 282 -5.50 -11.85 5.94
N ARG A 283 -6.12 -11.03 6.78
CA ARG A 283 -5.48 -10.22 7.84
C ARG A 283 -4.40 -9.27 7.30
N LEU A 284 -4.59 -8.80 6.07
CA LEU A 284 -3.68 -7.86 5.43
C LEU A 284 -4.27 -6.45 5.45
N LEU A 285 -3.41 -5.46 5.61
CA LEU A 285 -3.71 -4.06 5.36
C LEU A 285 -3.28 -3.73 3.93
N TYR A 286 -4.10 -2.97 3.21
CA TYR A 286 -3.75 -2.54 1.86
C TYR A 286 -3.21 -1.11 1.88
N ALA A 287 -1.99 -0.93 1.37
CA ALA A 287 -1.47 0.37 0.98
C ALA A 287 -1.83 0.63 -0.49
N VAL A 288 -2.23 1.86 -0.80
CA VAL A 288 -2.58 2.27 -2.16
C VAL A 288 -1.47 3.16 -2.70
N ALA A 289 -0.81 2.66 -3.73
CA ALA A 289 0.17 3.43 -4.50
C ALA A 289 -0.51 4.08 -5.71
N GLU A 290 -0.11 5.30 -6.02
CA GLU A 290 -0.58 6.08 -7.16
C GLU A 290 0.54 6.28 -8.16
N ILE A 291 0.23 6.09 -9.44
CA ILE A 291 1.14 6.29 -10.56
C ILE A 291 0.49 7.27 -11.52
N GLU A 292 1.11 8.43 -11.67
CA GLU A 292 0.66 9.45 -12.60
C GLU A 292 1.14 9.16 -14.02
N ASN A 293 0.33 9.57 -15.00
CA ASN A 293 0.64 9.48 -16.43
C ASN A 293 1.11 8.08 -16.88
N PRO A 294 0.40 7.00 -16.50
CA PRO A 294 0.82 5.62 -16.77
C PRO A 294 0.85 5.25 -18.25
N PHE A 295 0.17 6.05 -19.09
CA PHE A 295 0.06 5.84 -20.54
C PHE A 295 0.99 6.73 -21.35
N THR A 296 1.77 7.63 -20.70
CA THR A 296 2.68 8.52 -21.43
C THR A 296 3.98 7.77 -21.74
N SER A 297 4.25 7.58 -23.03
CA SER A 297 5.55 7.15 -23.52
C SER A 297 6.56 8.27 -23.30
N GLN A 298 7.51 8.09 -22.39
CA GLN A 298 8.66 8.98 -22.32
C GLN A 298 9.56 8.62 -23.51
N LYS A 299 9.85 9.61 -24.36
CA LYS A 299 10.57 9.45 -25.63
C LYS A 299 11.95 8.77 -25.54
N GLU A 300 12.49 8.58 -24.35
CA GLU A 300 13.80 7.95 -24.12
C GLU A 300 13.77 6.45 -23.87
N ASN A 301 12.63 5.90 -23.44
CA ASN A 301 12.41 4.45 -23.30
C ASN A 301 11.01 4.15 -23.81
N GLU A 302 10.86 3.29 -24.81
CA GLU A 302 9.59 2.78 -25.34
C GLU A 302 8.83 1.94 -24.30
N ARG A 303 8.72 2.46 -23.08
CA ARG A 303 8.07 1.80 -21.96
C ARG A 303 6.59 1.59 -22.26
N PRO A 304 6.10 0.35 -22.13
CA PRO A 304 4.69 0.06 -22.34
C PRO A 304 3.81 0.77 -21.30
N PRO A 305 2.55 1.09 -21.65
CA PRO A 305 1.61 1.66 -20.70
C PRO A 305 1.27 0.67 -19.59
N LEU A 306 1.02 1.18 -18.39
CA LEU A 306 0.45 0.40 -17.27
C LEU A 306 -1.06 0.24 -17.49
N VAL A 307 -1.46 -0.89 -18.03
CA VAL A 307 -2.87 -1.16 -18.33
C VAL A 307 -3.57 -1.70 -17.07
N PRO A 308 -4.79 -1.22 -16.73
CA PRO A 308 -5.62 -1.81 -15.69
C PRO A 308 -5.78 -3.33 -15.87
N GLY A 309 -5.68 -4.08 -14.78
CA GLY A 309 -5.68 -5.53 -14.79
C GLY A 309 -4.29 -6.19 -14.84
N MET A 310 -3.23 -5.44 -15.12
CA MET A 310 -1.87 -5.97 -15.05
C MET A 310 -1.49 -6.29 -13.59
N PHE A 311 -0.77 -7.39 -13.42
CA PHE A 311 -0.18 -7.78 -12.15
C PHE A 311 1.26 -7.27 -12.06
N VAL A 312 1.60 -6.60 -10.97
CA VAL A 312 2.91 -5.97 -10.76
C VAL A 312 3.54 -6.39 -9.43
N SER A 313 4.85 -6.52 -9.43
CA SER A 313 5.64 -6.61 -8.21
C SER A 313 6.00 -5.20 -7.76
N ALA A 314 5.87 -4.94 -6.47
CA ALA A 314 6.14 -3.64 -5.87
C ALA A 314 7.26 -3.74 -4.85
N LYS A 315 8.21 -2.80 -4.91
CA LYS A 315 9.28 -2.61 -3.94
C LYS A 315 9.09 -1.25 -3.29
N ILE A 316 8.64 -1.25 -2.02
CA ILE A 316 8.41 -0.05 -1.23
C ILE A 316 9.70 0.26 -0.48
N MET A 317 10.22 1.47 -0.60
CA MET A 317 11.41 1.90 0.13
C MET A 317 10.99 2.41 1.52
N THR A 318 11.70 1.95 2.56
CA THR A 318 11.48 2.45 3.93
C THR A 318 12.26 3.74 4.16
N LYS A 319 11.97 4.46 5.23
CA LYS A 319 12.90 5.45 5.78
C LYS A 319 14.19 4.75 6.20
N LYS A 320 15.26 5.54 6.34
CA LYS A 320 16.54 5.02 6.84
C LYS A 320 16.42 4.66 8.32
N PHE A 321 16.88 3.49 8.66
CA PHE A 321 17.04 3.04 10.05
C PHE A 321 18.50 3.21 10.44
N ASP A 322 18.77 3.92 11.53
CA ASP A 322 20.12 4.11 12.04
C ASP A 322 20.52 2.93 12.95
N GLY A 323 21.79 2.56 12.89
CA GLY A 323 22.33 1.50 13.75
C GLY A 323 21.95 0.08 13.30
N VAL A 324 21.70 -0.14 12.01
CA VAL A 324 21.38 -1.46 11.45
C VAL A 324 22.65 -2.21 11.12
N THR A 325 22.78 -3.44 11.63
CA THR A 325 23.84 -4.39 11.27
C THR A 325 23.27 -5.49 10.39
N VAL A 326 23.92 -5.79 9.28
CA VAL A 326 23.57 -6.92 8.41
C VAL A 326 24.47 -8.09 8.76
N ALA A 327 23.88 -9.24 9.01
CA ALA A 327 24.58 -10.47 9.32
C ALA A 327 23.98 -11.66 8.54
N PRO A 328 24.74 -12.75 8.33
CA PRO A 328 24.17 -13.98 7.76
C PRO A 328 23.00 -14.50 8.60
N ARG A 329 21.95 -14.98 7.95
CA ARG A 329 20.78 -15.52 8.64
C ARG A 329 21.10 -16.65 9.62
N SER A 330 22.18 -17.42 9.35
CA SER A 330 22.63 -18.53 10.21
C SER A 330 22.95 -18.13 11.65
N VAL A 331 23.26 -16.84 11.90
CA VAL A 331 23.56 -16.34 13.25
C VAL A 331 22.30 -16.13 14.10
N LEU A 332 21.11 -16.09 13.49
CA LEU A 332 19.86 -15.84 14.20
C LEU A 332 19.30 -17.16 14.75
N THR A 333 19.15 -17.23 16.07
CA THR A 333 18.52 -18.36 16.73
C THR A 333 16.99 -18.24 16.75
N SER A 334 16.29 -19.35 17.07
CA SER A 334 14.82 -19.39 17.11
C SER A 334 14.20 -18.41 18.11
N ASN A 335 14.95 -17.95 19.12
CA ASN A 335 14.48 -17.06 20.19
C ASN A 335 14.80 -15.57 19.92
N SER A 336 15.07 -15.18 18.67
CA SER A 336 15.51 -13.82 18.33
C SER A 336 16.74 -13.37 19.12
N THR A 337 17.68 -14.29 19.36
CA THR A 337 18.99 -14.02 19.96
C THR A 337 20.08 -14.31 18.96
N ILE A 338 21.23 -13.66 19.12
CA ILE A 338 22.43 -13.94 18.33
C ILE A 338 23.57 -14.35 19.25
N PRO A 339 24.41 -15.29 18.82
CA PRO A 339 25.60 -15.69 19.54
C PRO A 339 26.68 -14.60 19.38
N ILE A 340 27.20 -14.11 20.49
CA ILE A 340 28.27 -13.10 20.50
C ILE A 340 29.41 -13.51 21.42
N ILE A 341 30.57 -12.88 21.22
CA ILE A 341 31.69 -12.93 22.18
C ILE A 341 31.69 -11.59 22.92
N ASN A 342 31.63 -11.65 24.26
CA ASN A 342 31.74 -10.45 25.08
C ASN A 342 33.18 -9.94 25.19
N ASN A 343 33.39 -8.83 25.91
CA ASN A 343 34.71 -8.22 26.09
C ASN A 343 35.69 -9.12 26.86
N ASP A 344 35.19 -10.11 27.62
CA ASP A 344 36.00 -11.06 28.39
C ASP A 344 36.31 -12.34 27.60
N ASN A 345 36.14 -12.31 26.25
CA ASN A 345 36.27 -13.45 25.34
C ASN A 345 35.39 -14.66 25.72
N ARG A 346 34.23 -14.41 26.30
CA ARG A 346 33.24 -15.44 26.64
C ARG A 346 32.07 -15.42 25.68
N PHE A 347 31.64 -16.62 25.28
CA PHE A 347 30.47 -16.85 24.47
C PHE A 347 29.18 -16.55 25.24
N THR A 348 28.25 -15.80 24.64
CA THR A 348 26.94 -15.52 25.21
C THR A 348 25.89 -15.27 24.12
N TYR A 349 24.59 -15.35 24.44
CA TYR A 349 23.51 -15.00 23.56
C TYR A 349 22.98 -13.61 23.92
N LEU A 350 22.88 -12.74 22.89
CA LEU A 350 22.34 -11.39 23.02
C LEU A 350 20.95 -11.34 22.37
N PRO A 351 19.90 -10.94 23.10
CA PRO A 351 18.60 -10.68 22.49
C PRO A 351 18.69 -9.46 21.58
N VAL A 352 18.10 -9.55 20.38
CA VAL A 352 18.18 -8.52 19.35
C VAL A 352 16.82 -8.23 18.72
N THR A 353 16.66 -7.01 18.23
CA THR A 353 15.50 -6.63 17.43
C THR A 353 15.78 -6.90 15.95
N VAL A 354 15.06 -7.85 15.39
CA VAL A 354 15.16 -8.21 13.97
C VAL A 354 14.19 -7.32 13.17
N LEU A 355 14.72 -6.46 12.32
CA LEU A 355 13.92 -5.63 11.40
C LEU A 355 13.42 -6.45 10.22
N LYS A 356 14.34 -7.18 9.58
CA LYS A 356 14.05 -7.96 8.37
C LYS A 356 14.92 -9.22 8.37
N SER A 357 14.43 -10.28 7.77
CA SER A 357 15.21 -11.49 7.49
C SER A 357 14.80 -12.04 6.14
N ASP A 358 15.78 -12.41 5.31
CA ASP A 358 15.57 -13.13 4.05
C ASP A 358 16.25 -14.50 4.09
N LYS A 359 16.51 -15.11 2.93
CA LYS A 359 17.12 -16.44 2.84
C LYS A 359 18.59 -16.42 3.28
N GLU A 360 19.30 -15.33 3.05
CA GLU A 360 20.76 -15.23 3.23
C GLU A 360 21.12 -14.33 4.42
N ASN A 361 20.37 -13.23 4.64
CA ASN A 361 20.73 -12.16 5.57
C ASN A 361 19.65 -11.89 6.62
N VAL A 362 20.10 -11.32 7.73
CA VAL A 362 19.24 -10.74 8.78
C VAL A 362 19.69 -9.31 9.08
N TRP A 363 18.74 -8.39 9.19
CA TRP A 363 18.95 -6.99 9.55
C TRP A 363 18.58 -6.80 11.02
N ILE A 364 19.56 -6.43 11.80
CA ILE A 364 19.49 -6.40 13.26
C ILE A 364 19.70 -4.96 13.73
N LEU A 365 18.83 -4.52 14.64
CA LEU A 365 18.94 -3.20 15.27
C LEU A 365 19.51 -3.34 16.70
N GLY A 366 20.30 -2.33 17.11
CA GLY A 366 20.75 -2.17 18.49
C GLY A 366 22.06 -2.84 18.86
N LEU A 367 22.84 -3.31 17.88
CA LEU A 367 24.20 -3.77 18.10
C LEU A 367 25.18 -2.59 18.20
N LYS A 368 26.13 -2.70 19.13
CA LYS A 368 27.23 -1.74 19.25
C LYS A 368 28.31 -2.05 18.19
N SER A 369 28.97 -1.00 17.66
CA SER A 369 30.10 -1.17 16.76
C SER A 369 31.19 -2.01 17.41
N GLY A 370 31.77 -2.95 16.64
CA GLY A 370 32.81 -3.85 17.12
C GLY A 370 32.30 -5.06 17.92
N THR A 371 30.98 -5.24 18.09
CA THR A 371 30.44 -6.48 18.69
C THR A 371 30.79 -7.66 17.80
N LYS A 372 31.41 -8.70 18.39
CA LYS A 372 31.86 -9.91 17.67
C LYS A 372 30.73 -10.91 17.61
N ILE A 373 30.09 -11.08 16.45
CA ILE A 373 29.02 -12.03 16.19
C ILE A 373 29.64 -13.35 15.76
N VAL A 374 29.26 -14.46 16.38
CA VAL A 374 29.73 -15.82 16.02
C VAL A 374 29.00 -16.29 14.77
N THR A 375 29.76 -16.58 13.71
CA THR A 375 29.22 -17.06 12.42
C THR A 375 29.38 -18.57 12.20
N GLY A 376 30.27 -19.20 12.98
CA GLY A 376 30.52 -20.64 12.94
C GLY A 376 29.45 -21.47 13.71
N ASP A 377 29.65 -22.79 13.76
CA ASP A 377 28.78 -23.69 14.51
C ASP A 377 28.86 -23.41 16.01
N SER A 378 27.83 -22.75 16.53
CA SER A 378 27.70 -22.42 17.95
C SER A 378 26.97 -23.50 18.75
N GLY A 379 26.50 -24.59 18.10
CA GLY A 379 25.66 -25.61 18.75
C GLY A 379 26.34 -26.41 19.83
N THR A 380 27.68 -26.45 19.87
CA THR A 380 28.48 -27.18 20.86
C THR A 380 28.95 -26.31 22.04
N LEU A 381 28.73 -24.98 21.96
CA LEU A 381 29.21 -24.02 22.93
C LEU A 381 28.20 -23.80 24.07
N LYS A 382 28.73 -23.63 25.27
CA LYS A 382 27.91 -23.28 26.44
C LYS A 382 28.05 -21.80 26.75
N ALA A 383 26.97 -21.16 27.17
CA ALA A 383 27.02 -19.77 27.63
C ALA A 383 28.03 -19.62 28.78
N GLY A 384 28.92 -18.61 28.70
CA GLY A 384 30.00 -18.37 29.65
C GLY A 384 31.32 -19.07 29.30
N GLN A 385 31.36 -19.93 28.28
CA GLN A 385 32.57 -20.63 27.87
C GLN A 385 33.57 -19.65 27.22
N GLU A 386 34.85 -19.80 27.60
CA GLU A 386 35.94 -19.03 26.99
C GLU A 386 36.24 -19.52 25.56
N VAL A 387 36.45 -18.59 24.60
CA VAL A 387 36.63 -18.90 23.20
C VAL A 387 37.74 -18.03 22.60
N LEU A 388 38.49 -18.58 21.65
CA LEU A 388 39.47 -17.83 20.84
C LEU A 388 38.80 -17.36 19.58
N ASN A 389 39.03 -16.07 19.27
CA ASN A 389 38.47 -15.41 18.08
C ASN A 389 39.38 -15.60 16.87
N GLN A 390 38.83 -16.06 15.76
CA GLN A 390 39.44 -16.02 14.45
C GLN A 390 38.61 -15.08 13.53
N ASN A 391 39.15 -13.91 13.21
CA ASN A 391 38.46 -12.94 12.35
C ASN A 391 38.30 -13.51 10.94
N SER A 392 37.07 -13.68 10.48
CA SER A 392 36.75 -14.01 9.10
C SER A 392 36.48 -12.71 8.31
N ASN A 393 37.48 -12.15 7.68
CA ASN A 393 37.39 -10.94 6.85
C ASN A 393 36.72 -11.17 5.47
N GLN A 394 36.00 -12.31 5.24
CA GLN A 394 35.52 -12.67 3.89
C GLN A 394 34.16 -12.07 3.49
N PHE A 395 33.37 -11.51 4.41
CA PHE A 395 32.01 -11.05 4.07
C PHE A 395 31.89 -9.59 3.63
N ALA A 396 32.91 -8.74 3.85
CA ALA A 396 32.86 -7.32 3.50
C ALA A 396 32.91 -7.01 1.98
N LYS A 397 33.13 -8.00 1.12
CA LYS A 397 33.30 -7.80 -0.33
C LYS A 397 32.11 -8.09 -1.21
N ARG A 398 30.99 -8.59 -0.66
CA ARG A 398 29.79 -8.96 -1.47
C ARG A 398 28.61 -8.00 -1.37
N SER A 399 28.60 -7.04 -0.44
CA SER A 399 27.48 -6.11 -0.27
C SER A 399 27.52 -4.89 -1.20
N ASP A 400 28.58 -4.70 -2.00
CA ASP A 400 28.74 -3.54 -2.88
C ASP A 400 28.31 -3.80 -4.34
N LEU A 401 27.68 -4.95 -4.62
CA LEU A 401 27.38 -5.40 -6.00
C LEU A 401 25.90 -5.81 -6.24
N GLU A 402 24.91 -5.38 -5.42
CA GLU A 402 23.47 -5.58 -5.76
C GLU A 402 22.62 -4.35 -5.47
#